data_271c94ddd4975f0cecd8bd5f940a8079
#
_entry.id   271c94ddd4975f0cecd8bd5f940a8079
#
_cell.length_a   1.000
_cell.length_b   1.000
_cell.length_c   1.000
_cell.angle_alpha   90.00
_cell.angle_beta   90.00
_cell.angle_gamma   90.00
#
_symmetry.space_group_name_H-M   'P 1'
#
loop_
_entity.id
_entity.type
_entity.pdbx_description
1 polymer ?
#
loop_
_entity_poly.entity_id
_entity_poly.type
_entity_poly.pdbx_seq_one_letter_code
_entity_poly.pdbx_strand_id
1 'polypeptide(L)'
;GKINYLTIEGISLLLSMPNKHSINGRRDLALLSLMYDIGARVQEMADLKVEDVHLDKPFYINVCGKGNKIRTVPMTESQLNVLSVYMKENRLTEKTWRPYPLFMNNRKEKLTRGGITYILKKYVTMARKVNPDIIPEIVSCHSLRHSKAMHLLQAGVNLVYIRDILGHVSIQTTEVYARADSKQKREAIQKAYKNVA
;
A
#
# COMPACT_ATOMS: atom_id res chain seq x y z
N GLY A 1 20.69 2.38 -7.65
CA GLY A 1 20.49 2.65 -6.24
C GLY A 1 19.72 1.51 -5.57
N LYS A 2 19.94 1.35 -4.28
CA LYS A 2 19.29 0.33 -3.47
C LYS A 2 17.82 0.72 -3.25
N ILE A 3 16.88 -0.17 -3.62
CA ILE A 3 15.46 0.05 -3.37
C ILE A 3 15.18 -0.19 -1.89
N ASN A 4 14.58 0.81 -1.23
CA ASN A 4 14.18 0.70 0.17
C ASN A 4 12.73 0.16 0.26
N TYR A 5 12.57 -1.02 0.83
CA TYR A 5 11.26 -1.64 1.01
C TYR A 5 11.22 -2.50 2.27
N LEU A 6 10.00 -2.78 2.74
CA LEU A 6 9.77 -3.64 3.88
C LEU A 6 9.55 -5.08 3.41
N THR A 7 9.97 -6.04 4.23
CA THR A 7 9.60 -7.45 4.04
C THR A 7 8.11 -7.65 4.33
N ILE A 8 7.57 -8.79 3.94
CA ILE A 8 6.17 -9.14 4.30
C ILE A 8 5.99 -9.10 5.82
N GLU A 9 6.97 -9.58 6.58
CA GLU A 9 6.96 -9.52 8.03
C GLU A 9 6.93 -8.07 8.55
N GLY A 10 7.71 -7.18 7.95
CA GLY A 10 7.73 -5.75 8.28
C GLY A 10 6.39 -5.08 7.98
N ILE A 11 5.78 -5.37 6.85
CA ILE A 11 4.43 -4.88 6.50
C ILE A 11 3.40 -5.39 7.51
N SER A 12 3.44 -6.67 7.84
CA SER A 12 2.53 -7.27 8.81
C SER A 12 2.62 -6.61 10.17
N LEU A 13 3.84 -6.35 10.66
CA LEU A 13 4.06 -5.63 11.90
C LEU A 13 3.50 -4.21 11.84
N LEU A 14 3.81 -3.47 10.79
CA LEU A 14 3.33 -2.11 10.59
C LEU A 14 1.79 -2.04 10.64
N LEU A 15 1.11 -2.94 9.93
CA LEU A 15 -0.35 -2.98 9.85
C LEU A 15 -1.01 -3.52 11.13
N SER A 16 -0.24 -4.09 12.04
CA SER A 16 -0.73 -4.51 13.36
C SER A 16 -0.71 -3.38 14.39
N MET A 17 -0.08 -2.25 14.08
CA MET A 17 0.07 -1.12 15.01
C MET A 17 -1.22 -0.31 15.24
N PRO A 18 -2.04 0.00 14.21
CA PRO A 18 -3.25 0.79 14.45
C PRO A 18 -4.20 0.13 15.44
N ASN A 19 -4.75 0.92 16.37
CA ASN A 19 -5.67 0.43 17.36
C ASN A 19 -7.03 0.13 16.72
N LYS A 20 -7.38 -1.14 16.61
CA LYS A 20 -8.64 -1.61 16.02
C LYS A 20 -9.89 -1.24 16.85
N HIS A 21 -9.70 -0.78 18.08
CA HIS A 21 -10.80 -0.41 18.99
C HIS A 21 -11.10 1.09 18.96
N SER A 22 -10.37 1.89 18.18
CA SER A 22 -10.62 3.32 18.01
C SER A 22 -11.03 3.64 16.58
N ILE A 23 -11.85 4.68 16.43
CA ILE A 23 -12.30 5.16 15.12
C ILE A 23 -11.11 5.56 14.25
N ASN A 24 -10.19 6.34 14.81
CA ASN A 24 -8.98 6.76 14.08
C ASN A 24 -8.07 5.59 13.75
N GLY A 25 -7.94 4.62 14.63
CA GLY A 25 -7.14 3.43 14.39
C GLY A 25 -7.70 2.58 13.24
N ARG A 26 -9.00 2.40 13.17
CA ARG A 26 -9.65 1.68 12.06
C ARG A 26 -9.51 2.42 10.74
N ARG A 27 -9.63 3.76 10.75
CA ARG A 27 -9.34 4.59 9.57
C ARG A 27 -7.89 4.39 9.12
N ASP A 28 -6.94 4.49 10.04
CA ASP A 28 -5.52 4.39 9.74
C ASP A 28 -5.16 3.00 9.21
N LEU A 29 -5.74 1.96 9.75
CA LEU A 29 -5.56 0.60 9.24
C LEU A 29 -6.09 0.49 7.81
N ALA A 30 -7.31 0.97 7.55
CA ALA A 30 -7.89 0.96 6.20
C ALA A 30 -7.03 1.74 5.21
N LEU A 31 -6.53 2.92 5.61
CA LEU A 31 -5.67 3.76 4.79
C LEU A 31 -4.35 3.06 4.44
N LEU A 32 -3.62 2.60 5.45
CA LEU A 32 -2.29 2.01 5.25
C LEU A 32 -2.35 0.65 4.54
N SER A 33 -3.31 -0.20 4.90
CA SER A 33 -3.46 -1.49 4.23
C SER A 33 -3.86 -1.33 2.76
N LEU A 34 -4.75 -0.39 2.46
CA LEU A 34 -5.13 -0.11 1.06
C LEU A 34 -3.95 0.47 0.28
N MET A 35 -3.23 1.43 0.86
CA MET A 35 -2.06 2.03 0.20
C MET A 35 -1.02 0.98 -0.19
N TYR A 36 -0.75 0.02 0.69
CA TYR A 36 0.13 -1.11 0.38
C TYR A 36 -0.48 -2.02 -0.69
N ASP A 37 -1.74 -2.45 -0.52
CA ASP A 37 -2.36 -3.44 -1.40
C ASP A 37 -2.45 -2.99 -2.86
N ILE A 38 -2.76 -1.73 -3.09
CA ILE A 38 -2.87 -1.20 -4.45
C ILE A 38 -1.57 -0.55 -4.95
N GLY A 39 -0.55 -0.48 -4.10
CA GLY A 39 0.73 0.12 -4.43
C GLY A 39 0.64 1.60 -4.81
N ALA A 40 -0.33 2.31 -4.27
CA ALA A 40 -0.62 3.69 -4.67
C ALA A 40 0.44 4.68 -4.22
N ARG A 41 0.56 5.77 -4.98
CA ARG A 41 1.29 6.97 -4.56
C ARG A 41 0.48 7.72 -3.52
N VAL A 42 1.16 8.49 -2.66
CA VAL A 42 0.49 9.22 -1.57
C VAL A 42 -0.59 10.18 -2.10
N GLN A 43 -0.34 10.87 -3.21
CA GLN A 43 -1.33 11.76 -3.81
C GLN A 43 -2.54 11.00 -4.35
N GLU A 44 -2.33 9.83 -4.90
CA GLU A 44 -3.41 8.97 -5.38
C GLU A 44 -4.33 8.56 -4.23
N MET A 45 -3.76 8.25 -3.06
CA MET A 45 -4.52 7.94 -1.86
C MET A 45 -5.33 9.14 -1.36
N ALA A 46 -4.71 10.32 -1.34
CA ALA A 46 -5.38 11.56 -0.93
C ALA A 46 -6.57 11.89 -1.84
N ASP A 47 -6.46 11.59 -3.12
CA ASP A 47 -7.46 11.92 -4.14
C ASP A 47 -8.56 10.87 -4.30
N LEU A 48 -8.46 9.71 -3.64
CA LEU A 48 -9.49 8.68 -3.71
C LEU A 48 -10.83 9.21 -3.22
N LYS A 49 -11.87 8.87 -3.97
CA LYS A 49 -13.27 9.18 -3.63
C LYS A 49 -14.02 7.90 -3.27
N VAL A 50 -15.10 8.03 -2.54
CA VAL A 50 -15.98 6.92 -2.19
C VAL A 50 -16.42 6.14 -3.44
N GLU A 51 -16.77 6.85 -4.52
CA GLU A 51 -17.20 6.26 -5.78
C GLU A 51 -16.13 5.43 -6.51
N ASP A 52 -14.86 5.59 -6.14
CA ASP A 52 -13.76 4.82 -6.74
C ASP A 52 -13.72 3.37 -6.24
N VAL A 53 -14.42 3.07 -5.14
CA VAL A 53 -14.45 1.74 -4.54
C VAL A 53 -15.65 0.95 -5.09
N HIS A 54 -15.38 -0.17 -5.77
CA HIS A 54 -16.42 -1.07 -6.26
C HIS A 54 -16.61 -2.21 -5.26
N LEU A 55 -17.74 -2.16 -4.55
CA LEU A 55 -18.05 -3.06 -3.42
C LEU A 55 -18.70 -4.39 -3.82
N ASP A 56 -19.13 -4.52 -5.07
CA ASP A 56 -19.75 -5.74 -5.60
C ASP A 56 -18.71 -6.57 -6.37
N LYS A 57 -18.91 -7.87 -6.47
CA LYS A 57 -17.99 -8.72 -7.25
C LYS A 57 -18.06 -8.39 -8.75
N PRO A 58 -16.92 -8.26 -9.44
CA PRO A 58 -15.54 -8.34 -8.92
C PRO A 58 -15.13 -7.08 -8.16
N PHE A 59 -14.47 -7.25 -7.02
CA PHE A 59 -14.02 -6.14 -6.17
C PHE A 59 -12.81 -5.43 -6.79
N TYR A 60 -12.92 -4.13 -6.97
CA TYR A 60 -11.81 -3.33 -7.49
C TYR A 60 -11.90 -1.88 -7.01
N ILE A 61 -10.81 -1.16 -7.20
CA ILE A 61 -10.75 0.26 -6.94
C ILE A 61 -10.17 0.96 -8.17
N ASN A 62 -10.74 2.11 -8.52
CA ASN A 62 -10.22 2.98 -9.57
C ASN A 62 -9.25 3.97 -8.96
N VAL A 63 -8.06 4.07 -9.52
CA VAL A 63 -7.01 4.96 -9.04
C VAL A 63 -6.65 5.94 -10.14
N CYS A 64 -6.78 7.24 -9.85
CA CYS A 64 -6.43 8.31 -10.78
C CYS A 64 -4.96 8.70 -10.56
N GLY A 65 -4.13 8.37 -11.51
CA GLY A 65 -2.70 8.64 -11.47
C GLY A 65 -2.30 9.91 -12.21
N LYS A 66 -1.01 10.05 -12.46
CA LYS A 66 -0.42 11.18 -13.17
C LYS A 66 -1.04 11.34 -14.55
N GLY A 67 -1.39 12.60 -14.91
CA GLY A 67 -2.01 12.92 -16.19
C GLY A 67 -3.46 12.46 -16.30
N ASN A 68 -4.16 12.34 -15.16
CA ASN A 68 -5.55 11.88 -15.07
C ASN A 68 -5.79 10.49 -15.67
N LYS A 69 -4.76 9.66 -15.74
CA LYS A 69 -4.89 8.27 -16.17
C LYS A 69 -5.51 7.43 -15.06
N ILE A 70 -6.63 6.79 -15.37
CA ILE A 70 -7.31 5.91 -14.43
C ILE A 70 -6.86 4.48 -14.67
N ARG A 71 -6.46 3.80 -13.59
CA ARG A 71 -6.21 2.36 -13.60
C ARG A 71 -7.13 1.67 -12.63
N THR A 72 -7.51 0.46 -12.95
CA THR A 72 -8.35 -0.38 -12.12
C THR A 72 -7.48 -1.42 -11.42
N VAL A 73 -7.52 -1.44 -10.09
CA VAL A 73 -6.73 -2.39 -9.29
C VAL A 73 -7.68 -3.35 -8.59
N PRO A 74 -7.53 -4.67 -8.81
CA PRO A 74 -8.34 -5.66 -8.11
C PRO A 74 -8.07 -5.62 -6.60
N MET A 75 -9.12 -5.84 -5.82
CA MET A 75 -9.02 -5.97 -4.37
C MET A 75 -9.37 -7.39 -3.94
N THR A 76 -8.67 -7.88 -2.91
CA THR A 76 -9.03 -9.13 -2.25
C THR A 76 -10.25 -8.93 -1.36
N GLU A 77 -10.95 -10.01 -1.06
CA GLU A 77 -12.07 -9.99 -0.11
C GLU A 77 -11.62 -9.53 1.28
N SER A 78 -10.45 -9.95 1.72
CA SER A 78 -9.83 -9.49 2.98
C SER A 78 -9.68 -7.98 3.03
N GLN A 79 -9.14 -7.37 1.96
CA GLN A 79 -8.97 -5.92 1.89
C GLN A 79 -10.32 -5.22 1.85
N LEU A 80 -11.25 -5.76 1.09
CA LEU A 80 -12.61 -5.21 1.03
C LEU A 80 -13.27 -5.18 2.40
N ASN A 81 -13.10 -6.23 3.21
CA ASN A 81 -13.66 -6.30 4.56
C ASN A 81 -13.11 -5.18 5.46
N VAL A 82 -11.80 -4.95 5.44
CA VAL A 82 -11.17 -3.87 6.21
C VAL A 82 -11.72 -2.52 5.80
N LEU A 83 -11.80 -2.28 4.49
CA LEU A 83 -12.29 -1.01 3.94
C LEU A 83 -13.79 -0.83 4.20
N SER A 84 -14.58 -1.88 4.10
CA SER A 84 -16.03 -1.85 4.35
C SER A 84 -16.36 -1.49 5.79
N VAL A 85 -15.62 -1.99 6.76
CA VAL A 85 -15.80 -1.63 8.18
C VAL A 85 -15.62 -0.12 8.36
N TYR A 86 -14.54 0.43 7.80
CA TYR A 86 -14.28 1.86 7.84
C TYR A 86 -15.38 2.66 7.14
N MET A 87 -15.78 2.25 5.94
CA MET A 87 -16.79 2.96 5.15
C MET A 87 -18.16 2.96 5.84
N LYS A 88 -18.60 1.83 6.38
CA LYS A 88 -19.89 1.70 7.10
C LYS A 88 -19.90 2.55 8.36
N GLU A 89 -18.82 2.50 9.15
CA GLU A 89 -18.68 3.27 10.38
C GLU A 89 -18.80 4.78 10.12
N ASN A 90 -18.28 5.25 8.99
CA ASN A 90 -18.30 6.66 8.60
C ASN A 90 -19.48 6.99 7.67
N ARG A 91 -20.42 6.08 7.50
CA ARG A 91 -21.62 6.22 6.66
C ARG A 91 -21.34 6.50 5.18
N LEU A 92 -20.17 6.10 4.70
CA LEU A 92 -19.74 6.38 3.33
C LEU A 92 -20.40 5.46 2.28
N THR A 93 -21.17 4.47 2.69
CA THR A 93 -21.90 3.56 1.79
C THR A 93 -23.17 4.18 1.21
N GLU A 94 -23.61 5.32 1.72
CA GLU A 94 -24.77 6.03 1.22
C GLU A 94 -24.44 6.77 -0.09
N LYS A 95 -25.40 6.80 -1.03
CA LYS A 95 -25.23 7.44 -2.35
C LYS A 95 -24.79 8.90 -2.27
N THR A 96 -25.26 9.63 -1.26
CA THR A 96 -24.92 11.03 -1.02
C THR A 96 -23.40 11.26 -0.89
N TRP A 97 -22.66 10.26 -0.40
CA TRP A 97 -21.24 10.38 -0.12
C TRP A 97 -20.34 9.96 -1.29
N ARG A 98 -20.89 9.48 -2.40
CA ARG A 98 -20.09 9.00 -3.55
C ARG A 98 -19.03 9.97 -4.07
N PRO A 99 -19.31 11.28 -4.22
CA PRO A 99 -18.31 12.22 -4.72
C PRO A 99 -17.33 12.72 -3.65
N TYR A 100 -17.49 12.31 -2.39
CA TYR A 100 -16.67 12.77 -1.29
C TYR A 100 -15.35 11.98 -1.16
N PRO A 101 -14.32 12.57 -0.53
CA PRO A 101 -13.07 11.86 -0.28
C PRO A 101 -13.31 10.58 0.51
N LEU A 102 -12.58 9.53 0.14
CA LEU A 102 -12.66 8.25 0.84
C LEU A 102 -12.07 8.36 2.25
N PHE A 103 -10.93 9.04 2.39
CA PHE A 103 -10.26 9.22 3.68
C PHE A 103 -10.30 10.69 4.11
N MET A 104 -10.77 10.90 5.33
CA MET A 104 -10.97 12.22 5.92
C MET A 104 -10.32 12.31 7.30
N ASN A 105 -9.97 13.55 7.69
CA ASN A 105 -9.51 13.84 9.04
C ASN A 105 -10.71 13.95 10.01
N ASN A 106 -10.43 14.26 11.29
CA ASN A 106 -11.46 14.37 12.32
C ASN A 106 -12.42 15.56 12.10
N ARG A 107 -12.05 16.52 11.25
CA ARG A 107 -12.90 17.65 10.88
C ARG A 107 -13.76 17.36 9.65
N LYS A 108 -13.77 16.11 9.18
CA LYS A 108 -14.48 15.69 7.95
C LYS A 108 -13.95 16.37 6.70
N GLU A 109 -12.67 16.71 6.70
CA GLU A 109 -11.97 17.26 5.54
C GLU A 109 -11.07 16.18 4.91
N LYS A 110 -10.84 16.32 3.61
CA LYS A 110 -9.95 15.43 2.84
C LYS A 110 -8.58 15.35 3.51
N LEU A 111 -8.06 14.13 3.69
CA LEU A 111 -6.67 13.94 4.12
C LEU A 111 -5.72 14.47 3.04
N THR A 112 -4.72 15.23 3.47
CA THR A 112 -3.66 15.73 2.60
C THR A 112 -2.52 14.72 2.51
N ARG A 113 -1.61 14.94 1.54
CA ARG A 113 -0.36 14.16 1.47
C ARG A 113 0.41 14.22 2.79
N GLY A 114 0.52 15.41 3.38
CA GLY A 114 1.19 15.59 4.66
C GLY A 114 0.51 14.85 5.80
N GLY A 115 -0.82 14.83 5.80
CA GLY A 115 -1.60 14.08 6.78
C GLY A 115 -1.39 12.58 6.69
N ILE A 116 -1.36 12.04 5.47
CA ILE A 116 -1.09 10.61 5.23
C ILE A 116 0.34 10.26 5.66
N THR A 117 1.31 11.08 5.29
CA THR A 117 2.72 10.89 5.67
C THR A 117 2.88 10.90 7.20
N TYR A 118 2.19 11.80 7.88
CA TYR A 118 2.19 11.87 9.35
C TYR A 118 1.65 10.58 9.97
N ILE A 119 0.52 10.08 9.46
CA ILE A 119 -0.08 8.82 9.93
C ILE A 119 0.90 7.66 9.75
N LEU A 120 1.52 7.53 8.58
CA LEU A 120 2.51 6.49 8.33
C LEU A 120 3.68 6.57 9.32
N LYS A 121 4.27 7.76 9.50
CA LYS A 121 5.40 7.96 10.41
C LYS A 121 5.08 7.56 11.85
N LYS A 122 3.88 7.87 12.31
CA LYS A 122 3.41 7.47 13.63
C LYS A 122 3.52 5.96 13.84
N TYR A 123 2.98 5.19 12.91
CA TYR A 123 2.96 3.72 13.04
C TYR A 123 4.30 3.08 12.73
N VAL A 124 5.09 3.66 11.86
CA VAL A 124 6.49 3.23 11.64
C VAL A 124 7.31 3.38 12.91
N THR A 125 7.17 4.49 13.61
CA THR A 125 7.84 4.71 14.91
C THR A 125 7.42 3.67 15.94
N MET A 126 6.12 3.37 16.03
CA MET A 126 5.61 2.33 16.92
C MET A 126 6.16 0.94 16.57
N ALA A 127 6.11 0.57 15.29
CA ALA A 127 6.59 -0.72 14.81
C ALA A 127 8.09 -0.89 15.06
N ARG A 128 8.89 0.16 14.84
CA ARG A 128 10.33 0.12 15.08
C ARG A 128 10.66 -0.12 16.55
N LYS A 129 9.86 0.40 17.48
CA LYS A 129 10.03 0.12 18.91
C LYS A 129 9.74 -1.33 19.25
N VAL A 130 8.80 -1.95 18.55
CA VAL A 130 8.47 -3.37 18.76
C VAL A 130 9.57 -4.29 18.22
N ASN A 131 10.01 -4.04 16.99
CA ASN A 131 11.08 -4.83 16.36
C ASN A 131 11.89 -3.97 15.40
N PRO A 132 13.00 -3.37 15.88
CA PRO A 132 13.85 -2.51 15.05
C PRO A 132 14.56 -3.26 13.92
N ASP A 133 14.70 -4.58 14.02
CA ASP A 133 15.47 -5.39 13.06
C ASP A 133 14.74 -5.57 11.73
N ILE A 134 13.40 -5.53 11.74
CA ILE A 134 12.59 -5.76 10.53
C ILE A 134 12.00 -4.46 9.94
N ILE A 135 12.17 -3.34 10.61
CA ILE A 135 11.71 -2.04 10.12
C ILE A 135 12.92 -1.24 9.65
N PRO A 136 13.02 -0.90 8.35
CA PRO A 136 14.11 -0.07 7.85
C PRO A 136 14.22 1.26 8.58
N GLU A 137 15.41 1.82 8.61
CA GLU A 137 15.69 3.10 9.28
C GLU A 137 14.82 4.24 8.71
N ILE A 138 14.62 4.24 7.39
CA ILE A 138 13.80 5.23 6.70
C ILE A 138 12.65 4.50 5.99
N VAL A 139 11.41 4.85 6.36
CA VAL A 139 10.19 4.34 5.71
C VAL A 139 9.33 5.52 5.29
N SER A 140 9.03 5.60 4.00
CA SER A 140 8.16 6.60 3.40
C SER A 140 6.96 5.95 2.72
N CYS A 141 6.03 6.76 2.21
CA CYS A 141 4.92 6.24 1.40
C CYS A 141 5.45 5.49 0.16
N HIS A 142 6.56 5.95 -0.43
CA HIS A 142 7.20 5.24 -1.53
C HIS A 142 7.72 3.85 -1.11
N SER A 143 8.16 3.69 0.13
CA SER A 143 8.61 2.40 0.64
C SER A 143 7.50 1.35 0.63
N LEU A 144 6.25 1.74 0.93
CA LEU A 144 5.10 0.84 0.83
C LEU A 144 4.84 0.41 -0.61
N ARG A 145 4.92 1.36 -1.54
CA ARG A 145 4.76 1.08 -2.96
C ARG A 145 5.88 0.17 -3.50
N HIS A 146 7.13 0.44 -3.11
CA HIS A 146 8.26 -0.41 -3.44
C HIS A 146 8.10 -1.82 -2.86
N SER A 147 7.59 -1.92 -1.63
CA SER A 147 7.31 -3.19 -0.97
C SER A 147 6.31 -4.02 -1.79
N LYS A 148 5.21 -3.39 -2.23
CA LYS A 148 4.20 -4.08 -3.06
C LYS A 148 4.81 -4.57 -4.37
N ALA A 149 5.59 -3.73 -5.05
CA ALA A 149 6.27 -4.12 -6.29
C ALA A 149 7.18 -5.33 -6.09
N MET A 150 8.03 -5.30 -5.05
CA MET A 150 8.95 -6.40 -4.75
C MET A 150 8.21 -7.67 -4.36
N HIS A 151 7.15 -7.56 -3.56
CA HIS A 151 6.37 -8.73 -3.14
C HIS A 151 5.63 -9.38 -4.31
N LEU A 152 5.11 -8.61 -5.25
CA LEU A 152 4.50 -9.13 -6.47
C LEU A 152 5.53 -9.86 -7.35
N LEU A 153 6.72 -9.29 -7.50
CA LEU A 153 7.82 -9.94 -8.24
C LEU A 153 8.24 -11.26 -7.58
N GLN A 154 8.41 -11.26 -6.27
CA GLN A 154 8.78 -12.44 -5.50
C GLN A 154 7.71 -13.53 -5.55
N ALA A 155 6.45 -13.13 -5.71
CA ALA A 155 5.33 -14.04 -5.91
C ALA A 155 5.21 -14.56 -7.36
N GLY A 156 6.08 -14.12 -8.26
CA GLY A 156 6.10 -14.58 -9.65
C GLY A 156 5.14 -13.83 -10.59
N VAL A 157 4.65 -12.68 -10.19
CA VAL A 157 3.74 -11.88 -11.04
C VAL A 157 4.52 -11.27 -12.21
N ASN A 158 3.92 -11.29 -13.38
CA ASN A 158 4.52 -10.77 -14.61
C ASN A 158 4.77 -9.26 -14.51
N LEU A 159 5.93 -8.80 -15.00
CA LEU A 159 6.34 -7.40 -14.98
C LEU A 159 5.34 -6.45 -15.65
N VAL A 160 4.74 -6.87 -16.77
CA VAL A 160 3.73 -6.04 -17.47
C VAL A 160 2.52 -5.82 -16.58
N TYR A 161 2.09 -6.86 -15.88
CA TYR A 161 0.96 -6.77 -14.95
C TYR A 161 1.28 -5.87 -13.75
N ILE A 162 2.49 -5.99 -13.19
CA ILE A 162 2.95 -5.12 -12.10
C ILE A 162 2.95 -3.65 -12.54
N ARG A 163 3.46 -3.37 -13.74
CA ARG A 163 3.42 -2.03 -14.33
C ARG A 163 2.00 -1.49 -14.40
N ASP A 164 1.06 -2.31 -14.84
CA ASP A 164 -0.34 -1.88 -14.99
C ASP A 164 -1.00 -1.63 -13.62
N ILE A 165 -0.76 -2.49 -12.64
CA ILE A 165 -1.26 -2.32 -11.27
C ILE A 165 -0.73 -1.03 -10.64
N LEU A 166 0.59 -0.79 -10.75
CA LEU A 166 1.24 0.35 -10.13
C LEU A 166 1.08 1.65 -10.93
N GLY A 167 0.65 1.55 -12.18
CA GLY A 167 0.52 2.72 -13.04
C GLY A 167 1.86 3.34 -13.44
N HIS A 168 2.90 2.53 -13.64
CA HIS A 168 4.18 3.01 -14.14
C HIS A 168 4.05 3.49 -15.59
N VAL A 169 4.57 4.68 -15.85
CA VAL A 169 4.52 5.28 -17.18
C VAL A 169 5.52 4.59 -18.13
N SER A 170 6.61 4.01 -17.60
CA SER A 170 7.63 3.36 -18.40
C SER A 170 7.97 1.97 -17.87
N ILE A 171 8.30 1.07 -18.77
CA ILE A 171 8.83 -0.27 -18.48
C ILE A 171 10.12 -0.17 -17.65
N GLN A 172 10.96 0.84 -17.91
CA GLN A 172 12.23 1.05 -17.21
C GLN A 172 12.05 1.16 -15.69
N THR A 173 11.01 1.84 -15.22
CA THR A 173 10.73 1.96 -13.78
C THR A 173 10.43 0.58 -13.17
N THR A 174 9.68 -0.25 -13.89
CA THR A 174 9.36 -1.62 -13.43
C THR A 174 10.59 -2.53 -13.49
N GLU A 175 11.47 -2.35 -14.50
CA GLU A 175 12.71 -3.12 -14.62
C GLU A 175 13.67 -2.91 -13.46
N VAL A 176 13.66 -1.74 -12.80
CA VAL A 176 14.48 -1.49 -11.61
C VAL A 176 14.13 -2.50 -10.51
N TYR A 177 12.86 -2.78 -10.30
CA TYR A 177 12.41 -3.79 -9.33
C TYR A 177 12.84 -5.20 -9.72
N ALA A 178 12.72 -5.53 -11.01
CA ALA A 178 13.13 -6.84 -11.52
C ALA A 178 14.62 -7.09 -11.31
N ARG A 179 15.47 -6.08 -11.53
CA ARG A 179 16.91 -6.20 -11.30
C ARG A 179 17.23 -6.40 -9.83
N ALA A 180 16.55 -5.66 -8.94
CA ALA A 180 16.72 -5.81 -7.50
C ALA A 180 16.34 -7.22 -7.04
N ASP A 181 15.23 -7.76 -7.54
CA ASP A 181 14.79 -9.13 -7.24
C ASP A 181 15.80 -10.16 -7.75
N SER A 182 16.29 -10.01 -8.98
CA SER A 182 17.29 -10.92 -9.56
C SER A 182 18.59 -10.93 -8.78
N LYS A 183 19.03 -9.75 -8.29
CA LYS A 183 20.21 -9.64 -7.45
C LYS A 183 20.04 -10.39 -6.14
N GLN A 184 18.89 -10.22 -5.47
CA GLN A 184 18.58 -10.93 -4.23
C GLN A 184 18.53 -12.45 -4.42
N LYS A 185 17.90 -12.91 -5.49
CA LYS A 185 17.87 -14.34 -5.83
C LYS A 185 19.27 -14.90 -6.03
N ARG A 186 20.13 -14.16 -6.72
CA ARG A 186 21.51 -14.56 -6.95
C ARG A 186 22.31 -14.65 -5.66
N GLU A 187 22.18 -13.63 -4.80
CA GLU A 187 22.82 -13.61 -3.49
C GLU A 187 22.35 -14.77 -2.59
N ALA A 188 21.05 -15.06 -2.61
CA ALA A 188 20.48 -16.20 -1.87
C ALA A 188 21.03 -17.55 -2.35
N ILE A 189 21.15 -17.74 -3.67
CA ILE A 189 21.73 -18.95 -4.26
C ILE A 189 23.18 -19.12 -3.85
N GLN A 190 23.98 -18.03 -3.92
CA GLN A 190 25.38 -18.05 -3.53
C GLN A 190 25.56 -18.38 -2.05
N LYS A 191 24.74 -17.79 -1.19
CA LYS A 191 24.75 -18.05 0.24
C LYS A 191 24.40 -19.51 0.57
N ALA A 192 23.38 -20.04 -0.08
CA ALA A 192 23.00 -21.44 0.07
C ALA A 192 24.12 -22.39 -0.37
N TYR A 193 24.79 -22.07 -1.49
CA TYR A 193 25.91 -22.86 -2.00
C TYR A 193 27.10 -22.90 -1.03
N LYS A 194 27.45 -21.77 -0.41
CA LYS A 194 28.49 -21.69 0.60
C LYS A 194 28.25 -22.62 1.80
N ASN A 195 26.98 -22.82 2.15
CA ASN A 195 26.62 -23.70 3.27
C ASN A 195 26.69 -25.19 2.90
N VAL A 196 26.77 -25.53 1.62
CA VAL A 196 26.84 -26.92 1.13
C VAL A 196 28.29 -27.32 0.84
N ALA A 197 29.11 -26.39 0.43
CA ALA A 197 30.52 -26.63 0.14
C ALA A 197 31.38 -26.56 1.39
#